data_5bad6c74c9521f7faf72fa847038a849
#
_entry.id   5bad6c74c9521f7faf72fa847038a849
#
_cell.length_a   1.000
_cell.length_b   1.000
_cell.length_c   1.000
_cell.angle_alpha   90.00
_cell.angle_beta   90.00
_cell.angle_gamma   90.00
#
_symmetry.space_group_name_H-M   'P 1'
#
loop_
_entity.id
_entity.type
_entity.pdbx_description
1 polymer ?
#
loop_
_entity_poly.entity_id
_entity_poly.type
_entity_poly.pdbx_seq_one_letter_code
_entity_poly.pdbx_strand_id
1 'polypeptide(L)'
;LTNAATQKIFYGWWIVVAAFLNLFLAVGVIFYGFPVFYPAFVQALGFSRGQVTQGFLLGFLIVGLPFGLLTGILIDRIGARAVILSGVGLIGLPLIAMGHMHHFWQYQVLCVIEVIGYVLAGPISNQVLIAHWFHERRGRAMGYAYLGLGLGGAAAPPTINWLIRSVGWRHALEIVGAVILIVLFPVGVFLTRSTPADMGLNPDGALAPAALEPAAAGGVFSVIGTAMRDRNFWLILAGSALVIGAMNAVIQHFIFFLVSNGYSSVSASRFLSVLLLASLGGRVIVGYIADRFRKKNTMALFYALLGLAIPILFVAHLPVAAFSFAVIFGFAMGADYMLIPLVTAECFGVKSLGKLLALIIAGYSIGQWMGPWVAGRIFDRYGSYDPAWKFMCGAALLGAAAIYAIRKPRATIMASPEALVIETSSAK
;
A
#
# COMPACT_ATOMS: atom_id res chain seq x y z
N LEU A 1 -9.76 -45.64 -15.86
CA LEU A 1 -8.49 -45.00 -15.55
C LEU A 1 -8.55 -43.58 -16.08
N THR A 2 -9.14 -42.68 -15.31
CA THR A 2 -9.22 -41.25 -15.59
C THR A 2 -7.82 -40.65 -15.41
N ASN A 3 -7.24 -40.15 -16.49
CA ASN A 3 -6.06 -39.32 -16.50
C ASN A 3 -6.26 -38.16 -15.49
N ALA A 4 -5.55 -38.23 -14.38
CA ALA A 4 -5.30 -37.08 -13.53
C ALA A 4 -4.33 -36.16 -14.33
N ALA A 5 -4.91 -35.36 -15.24
CA ALA A 5 -4.20 -34.26 -15.87
C ALA A 5 -3.67 -33.40 -14.71
N THR A 6 -2.35 -33.35 -14.59
CA THR A 6 -1.63 -32.44 -13.72
C THR A 6 -2.27 -31.07 -13.89
N GLN A 7 -3.07 -30.62 -12.90
CA GLN A 7 -3.68 -29.28 -12.93
C GLN A 7 -2.51 -28.28 -12.97
N LYS A 8 -2.23 -27.77 -14.15
CA LYS A 8 -1.23 -26.71 -14.31
C LYS A 8 -1.63 -25.56 -13.39
N ILE A 9 -0.72 -25.16 -12.52
CA ILE A 9 -0.92 -24.02 -11.63
C ILE A 9 -1.39 -22.83 -12.48
N PHE A 10 -2.51 -22.20 -12.08
CA PHE A 10 -3.03 -21.02 -12.78
C PHE A 10 -1.95 -19.94 -12.84
N TYR A 11 -1.68 -19.40 -14.03
CA TYR A 11 -0.60 -18.45 -14.27
C TYR A 11 -0.69 -17.19 -13.39
N GLY A 12 -1.88 -16.79 -12.98
CA GLY A 12 -2.09 -15.68 -12.03
C GLY A 12 -1.26 -15.77 -10.76
N TRP A 13 -0.92 -16.97 -10.28
CA TRP A 13 -0.05 -17.11 -9.11
C TRP A 13 1.40 -16.68 -9.38
N TRP A 14 1.89 -16.81 -10.60
CA TRP A 14 3.18 -16.25 -11.02
C TRP A 14 3.15 -14.73 -11.06
N ILE A 15 2.01 -14.15 -11.39
CA ILE A 15 1.79 -12.70 -11.27
C ILE A 15 1.85 -12.26 -9.80
N VAL A 16 1.31 -13.05 -8.87
CA VAL A 16 1.43 -12.80 -7.43
C VAL A 16 2.89 -12.85 -6.97
N VAL A 17 3.67 -13.82 -7.46
CA VAL A 17 5.12 -13.89 -7.18
C VAL A 17 5.84 -12.66 -7.74
N ALA A 18 5.51 -12.22 -8.95
CA ALA A 18 6.08 -11.02 -9.53
C ALA A 18 5.74 -9.76 -8.70
N ALA A 19 4.48 -9.61 -8.28
CA ALA A 19 4.04 -8.52 -7.42
C ALA A 19 4.72 -8.57 -6.03
N PHE A 20 4.86 -9.78 -5.45
CA PHE A 20 5.60 -9.98 -4.20
C PHE A 20 7.05 -9.50 -4.30
N LEU A 21 7.78 -9.94 -5.33
CA LEU A 21 9.18 -9.54 -5.54
C LEU A 21 9.31 -8.03 -5.76
N ASN A 22 8.38 -7.45 -6.50
CA ASN A 22 8.36 -6.02 -6.74
C ASN A 22 8.09 -5.23 -5.45
N LEU A 23 7.11 -5.62 -4.65
CA LEU A 23 6.84 -5.00 -3.35
C LEU A 23 7.97 -5.23 -2.34
N PHE A 24 8.62 -6.39 -2.39
CA PHE A 24 9.76 -6.72 -1.52
C PHE A 24 10.98 -5.83 -1.83
N LEU A 25 11.40 -5.77 -3.08
CA LEU A 25 12.61 -5.05 -3.48
C LEU A 25 12.36 -3.55 -3.68
N ALA A 26 11.39 -3.18 -4.54
CA ALA A 26 11.18 -1.79 -4.87
C ALA A 26 10.60 -1.00 -3.68
N VAL A 27 9.52 -1.50 -3.07
CA VAL A 27 8.87 -0.76 -1.97
C VAL A 27 9.59 -0.97 -0.64
N GLY A 28 10.01 -2.21 -0.33
CA GLY A 28 10.70 -2.54 0.91
C GLY A 28 12.03 -1.79 1.05
N VAL A 29 12.82 -1.75 -0.02
CA VAL A 29 14.12 -1.04 -0.02
C VAL A 29 13.91 0.47 0.08
N ILE A 30 13.06 1.05 -0.76
CA ILE A 30 12.88 2.50 -0.82
C ILE A 30 12.26 3.04 0.46
N PHE A 31 11.18 2.44 0.94
CA PHE A 31 10.42 2.99 2.06
C PHE A 31 11.08 2.71 3.42
N TYR A 32 11.64 1.51 3.60
CA TYR A 32 12.21 1.08 4.88
C TYR A 32 13.74 1.00 4.89
N GLY A 33 14.36 0.70 3.76
CA GLY A 33 15.79 0.52 3.66
C GLY A 33 16.57 1.80 3.41
N PHE A 34 16.07 2.69 2.58
CA PHE A 34 16.78 3.90 2.18
C PHE A 34 17.18 4.83 3.35
N PRO A 35 16.37 5.02 4.41
CA PRO A 35 16.76 5.82 5.56
C PRO A 35 18.05 5.37 6.26
N VAL A 36 18.47 4.11 6.05
CA VAL A 36 19.74 3.59 6.60
C VAL A 36 20.97 4.29 6.02
N PHE A 37 20.85 4.90 4.85
CA PHE A 37 21.93 5.68 4.22
C PHE A 37 22.06 7.10 4.80
N TYR A 38 21.06 7.65 5.47
CA TYR A 38 21.05 9.03 5.95
C TYR A 38 22.26 9.39 6.83
N PRO A 39 22.68 8.57 7.82
CA PRO A 39 23.88 8.86 8.60
C PRO A 39 25.14 8.98 7.75
N ALA A 40 25.27 8.13 6.71
CA ALA A 40 26.41 8.17 5.81
C ALA A 40 26.43 9.47 4.97
N PHE A 41 25.27 9.93 4.49
CA PHE A 41 25.18 11.21 3.76
C PHE A 41 25.53 12.41 4.63
N VAL A 42 25.07 12.42 5.89
CA VAL A 42 25.43 13.46 6.85
C VAL A 42 26.94 13.48 7.11
N GLN A 43 27.53 12.32 7.33
CA GLN A 43 28.97 12.22 7.67
C GLN A 43 29.89 12.49 6.46
N ALA A 44 29.56 11.93 5.29
CA ALA A 44 30.45 11.96 4.13
C ALA A 44 30.24 13.18 3.23
N LEU A 45 29.03 13.72 3.14
CA LEU A 45 28.69 14.83 2.25
C LEU A 45 28.40 16.14 3.00
N GLY A 46 28.39 16.11 4.34
CA GLY A 46 28.10 17.28 5.16
C GLY A 46 26.65 17.75 5.10
N PHE A 47 25.72 16.90 4.63
CA PHE A 47 24.30 17.26 4.59
C PHE A 47 23.73 17.37 6.01
N SER A 48 22.82 18.33 6.23
CA SER A 48 22.09 18.39 7.49
C SER A 48 21.05 17.26 7.58
N ARG A 49 20.66 16.91 8.82
CA ARG A 49 19.59 15.92 9.05
C ARG A 49 18.27 16.31 8.38
N GLY A 50 17.95 17.61 8.33
CA GLY A 50 16.79 18.13 7.62
C GLY A 50 16.92 17.95 6.10
N GLN A 51 18.10 18.17 5.53
CA GLN A 51 18.33 18.01 4.09
C GLN A 51 18.14 16.55 3.64
N VAL A 52 18.66 15.57 4.39
CA VAL A 52 18.51 14.16 3.98
C VAL A 52 17.07 13.66 4.04
N THR A 53 16.26 14.16 4.96
CA THR A 53 14.82 13.82 5.02
C THR A 53 13.99 14.61 4.02
N GLN A 54 14.44 15.81 3.64
CA GLN A 54 13.73 16.67 2.71
C GLN A 54 13.66 16.11 1.28
N GLY A 55 14.63 15.31 0.85
CA GLY A 55 14.66 14.74 -0.50
C GLY A 55 13.40 13.95 -0.83
N PHE A 56 13.04 12.98 0.00
CA PHE A 56 11.81 12.21 -0.17
C PHE A 56 10.55 13.02 0.09
N LEU A 57 10.55 13.92 1.08
CA LEU A 57 9.41 14.77 1.37
C LEU A 57 9.04 15.62 0.15
N LEU A 58 10.01 16.26 -0.49
CA LEU A 58 9.80 17.03 -1.72
C LEU A 58 9.33 16.12 -2.86
N GLY A 59 9.93 14.95 -3.02
CA GLY A 59 9.51 13.96 -4.00
C GLY A 59 8.03 13.61 -3.84
N PHE A 60 7.59 13.22 -2.65
CA PHE A 60 6.18 12.89 -2.41
C PHE A 60 5.24 14.09 -2.53
N LEU A 61 5.67 15.29 -2.17
CA LEU A 61 4.86 16.50 -2.28
C LEU A 61 4.63 16.88 -3.76
N ILE A 62 5.68 16.80 -4.58
CA ILE A 62 5.64 17.17 -6.00
C ILE A 62 4.99 16.06 -6.84
N VAL A 63 5.32 14.79 -6.52
CA VAL A 63 5.01 13.63 -7.36
C VAL A 63 3.74 12.90 -6.90
N GLY A 64 3.45 12.87 -5.59
CA GLY A 64 2.48 11.95 -5.00
C GLY A 64 1.11 11.98 -5.68
N LEU A 65 0.42 13.11 -5.69
CA LEU A 65 -0.92 13.19 -6.29
C LEU A 65 -0.88 13.21 -7.83
N PRO A 66 -0.08 14.06 -8.50
CA PRO A 66 -0.07 14.13 -9.96
C PRO A 66 0.34 12.80 -10.61
N PHE A 67 1.42 12.20 -10.13
CA PHE A 67 1.92 10.94 -10.70
C PHE A 67 1.10 9.72 -10.26
N GLY A 68 0.44 9.77 -9.10
CA GLY A 68 -0.53 8.75 -8.73
C GLY A 68 -1.68 8.67 -9.73
N LEU A 69 -2.27 9.80 -10.12
CA LEU A 69 -3.29 9.87 -11.17
C LEU A 69 -2.73 9.47 -12.53
N LEU A 70 -1.55 9.96 -12.88
CA LEU A 70 -0.87 9.61 -14.12
C LEU A 70 -0.61 8.09 -14.20
N THR A 71 -0.22 7.46 -13.10
CA THR A 71 -0.03 6.00 -13.03
C THR A 71 -1.30 5.24 -13.43
N GLY A 72 -2.46 5.64 -12.89
CA GLY A 72 -3.73 5.03 -13.27
C GLY A 72 -4.04 5.20 -14.76
N ILE A 73 -3.77 6.39 -15.33
CA ILE A 73 -3.96 6.66 -16.76
C ILE A 73 -2.99 5.84 -17.62
N LEU A 74 -1.73 5.75 -17.20
CA LEU A 74 -0.70 4.98 -17.91
C LEU A 74 -1.02 3.49 -17.90
N ILE A 75 -1.49 2.94 -16.77
CA ILE A 75 -1.92 1.54 -16.69
C ILE A 75 -3.03 1.25 -17.69
N ASP A 76 -4.01 2.15 -17.82
CA ASP A 76 -5.10 1.99 -18.78
C ASP A 76 -4.64 2.07 -20.24
N ARG A 77 -3.58 2.84 -20.56
CA ARG A 77 -3.10 3.08 -21.92
C ARG A 77 -2.05 2.06 -22.38
N ILE A 78 -1.06 1.77 -21.55
CA ILE A 78 0.11 0.95 -21.91
C ILE A 78 0.22 -0.34 -21.10
N GLY A 79 -0.73 -0.57 -20.17
CA GLY A 79 -0.79 -1.76 -19.33
C GLY A 79 0.11 -1.69 -18.08
N ALA A 80 -0.27 -2.43 -17.06
CA ALA A 80 0.44 -2.45 -15.76
C ALA A 80 1.90 -2.92 -15.88
N ARG A 81 2.20 -3.87 -16.80
CA ARG A 81 3.55 -4.38 -17.04
C ARG A 81 4.53 -3.28 -17.44
N ALA A 82 4.17 -2.47 -18.44
CA ALA A 82 5.04 -1.41 -18.95
C ALA A 82 5.27 -0.32 -17.87
N VAL A 83 4.21 0.02 -17.13
CA VAL A 83 4.27 0.99 -16.03
C VAL A 83 5.20 0.51 -14.92
N ILE A 84 5.08 -0.75 -14.49
CA ILE A 84 5.96 -1.33 -13.46
C ILE A 84 7.42 -1.35 -13.95
N LEU A 85 7.68 -1.77 -15.18
CA LEU A 85 9.04 -1.80 -15.74
C LEU A 85 9.68 -0.41 -15.81
N SER A 86 8.93 0.61 -16.25
CA SER A 86 9.42 1.99 -16.24
C SER A 86 9.72 2.46 -14.81
N GLY A 87 8.85 2.13 -13.86
CA GLY A 87 9.06 2.44 -12.46
C GLY A 87 10.30 1.77 -11.87
N VAL A 88 10.52 0.48 -12.16
CA VAL A 88 11.73 -0.26 -11.73
C VAL A 88 13.00 0.42 -12.26
N GLY A 89 13.01 0.86 -13.52
CA GLY A 89 14.13 1.63 -14.08
C GLY A 89 14.37 2.94 -13.33
N LEU A 90 13.28 3.68 -13.04
CA LEU A 90 13.32 4.96 -12.32
C LEU A 90 13.61 4.81 -10.80
N ILE A 91 13.65 3.60 -10.28
CA ILE A 91 14.16 3.31 -8.93
C ILE A 91 15.64 2.92 -8.99
N GLY A 92 15.97 1.93 -9.79
CA GLY A 92 17.31 1.33 -9.76
C GLY A 92 18.40 2.24 -10.32
N LEU A 93 18.13 2.97 -11.42
CA LEU A 93 19.11 3.88 -12.03
C LEU A 93 19.46 5.09 -11.12
N PRO A 94 18.49 5.78 -10.48
CA PRO A 94 18.82 6.83 -9.52
C PRO A 94 19.62 6.34 -8.32
N LEU A 95 19.34 5.14 -7.78
CA LEU A 95 20.14 4.57 -6.69
C LEU A 95 21.60 4.39 -7.09
N ILE A 96 21.86 3.86 -8.29
CA ILE A 96 23.24 3.76 -8.84
C ILE A 96 23.85 5.14 -8.99
N ALA A 97 23.12 6.09 -9.56
CA ALA A 97 23.59 7.46 -9.73
C ALA A 97 23.88 8.18 -8.39
N MET A 98 23.10 7.88 -7.33
CA MET A 98 23.35 8.41 -5.98
C MET A 98 24.70 7.95 -5.40
N GLY A 99 25.21 6.78 -5.81
CA GLY A 99 26.57 6.34 -5.47
C GLY A 99 27.65 7.34 -5.92
N HIS A 100 27.41 8.11 -6.97
CA HIS A 100 28.32 9.08 -7.55
C HIS A 100 28.00 10.55 -7.20
N MET A 101 27.01 10.80 -6.33
CA MET A 101 26.62 12.16 -5.98
C MET A 101 27.67 12.86 -5.09
N HIS A 102 27.80 14.17 -5.29
CA HIS A 102 28.68 15.05 -4.52
C HIS A 102 27.94 16.28 -3.97
N HIS A 103 26.83 16.70 -4.59
CA HIS A 103 26.10 17.91 -4.27
C HIS A 103 24.67 17.63 -3.83
N PHE A 104 24.15 18.47 -2.95
CA PHE A 104 22.80 18.32 -2.42
C PHE A 104 21.71 18.38 -3.49
N TRP A 105 21.85 19.22 -4.52
CA TRP A 105 20.88 19.29 -5.61
C TRP A 105 20.76 17.98 -6.41
N GLN A 106 21.90 17.24 -6.58
CA GLN A 106 21.88 15.92 -7.21
C GLN A 106 21.03 14.94 -6.40
N TYR A 107 21.23 14.93 -5.08
CA TYR A 107 20.42 14.13 -4.16
C TYR A 107 18.93 14.44 -4.30
N GLN A 108 18.54 15.73 -4.30
CA GLN A 108 17.15 16.13 -4.45
C GLN A 108 16.52 15.66 -5.76
N VAL A 109 17.21 15.88 -6.89
CA VAL A 109 16.73 15.46 -8.22
C VAL A 109 16.59 13.95 -8.29
N LEU A 110 17.58 13.20 -7.81
CA LEU A 110 17.54 11.73 -7.80
C LEU A 110 16.43 11.19 -6.89
N CYS A 111 16.19 11.79 -5.73
CA CYS A 111 15.04 11.45 -4.88
C CYS A 111 13.70 11.69 -5.57
N VAL A 112 13.53 12.80 -6.29
CA VAL A 112 12.29 13.06 -7.05
C VAL A 112 12.07 12.01 -8.12
N ILE A 113 13.11 11.65 -8.89
CA ILE A 113 13.04 10.60 -9.92
C ILE A 113 12.70 9.24 -9.28
N GLU A 114 13.32 8.92 -8.15
CA GLU A 114 13.09 7.68 -7.41
C GLU A 114 11.65 7.59 -6.88
N VAL A 115 11.08 8.71 -6.39
CA VAL A 115 9.66 8.75 -5.95
C VAL A 115 8.72 8.57 -7.15
N ILE A 116 9.04 9.11 -8.34
CA ILE A 116 8.28 8.81 -9.56
C ILE A 116 8.31 7.30 -9.82
N GLY A 117 9.50 6.69 -9.77
CA GLY A 117 9.65 5.24 -9.92
C GLY A 117 8.84 4.45 -8.89
N TYR A 118 8.89 4.86 -7.62
CA TYR A 118 8.10 4.27 -6.54
C TYR A 118 6.59 4.34 -6.80
N VAL A 119 6.08 5.47 -7.28
CA VAL A 119 4.65 5.63 -7.58
C VAL A 119 4.25 4.73 -8.75
N LEU A 120 5.08 4.62 -9.80
CA LEU A 120 4.81 3.78 -10.97
C LEU A 120 4.93 2.27 -10.69
N ALA A 121 5.98 1.82 -9.99
CA ALA A 121 6.19 0.40 -9.69
C ALA A 121 5.54 -0.04 -8.36
N GLY A 122 5.05 0.88 -7.56
CA GLY A 122 4.59 0.67 -6.19
C GLY A 122 3.20 0.05 -6.05
N PRO A 123 2.51 0.38 -4.95
CA PRO A 123 1.27 -0.27 -4.55
C PRO A 123 0.17 -0.22 -5.61
N ILE A 124 -0.07 0.94 -6.24
CA ILE A 124 -1.18 1.14 -7.20
C ILE A 124 -1.08 0.15 -8.35
N SER A 125 0.08 0.09 -9.01
CA SER A 125 0.29 -0.76 -10.19
C SER A 125 0.15 -2.25 -9.86
N ASN A 126 0.66 -2.68 -8.70
CA ASN A 126 0.54 -4.08 -8.26
C ASN A 126 -0.89 -4.44 -7.84
N GLN A 127 -1.62 -3.52 -7.22
CA GLN A 127 -3.03 -3.72 -6.87
C GLN A 127 -3.91 -3.86 -8.10
N VAL A 128 -3.73 -3.00 -9.10
CA VAL A 128 -4.47 -3.06 -10.37
C VAL A 128 -4.09 -4.33 -11.14
N LEU A 129 -2.80 -4.67 -11.21
CA LEU A 129 -2.32 -5.89 -11.84
C LEU A 129 -3.01 -7.13 -11.26
N ILE A 130 -2.98 -7.30 -9.93
CA ILE A 130 -3.63 -8.43 -9.26
C ILE A 130 -5.14 -8.40 -9.46
N ALA A 131 -5.76 -7.22 -9.46
CA ALA A 131 -7.20 -7.07 -9.64
C ALA A 131 -7.68 -7.49 -11.03
N HIS A 132 -6.84 -7.39 -12.06
CA HIS A 132 -7.14 -7.91 -13.39
C HIS A 132 -7.06 -9.46 -13.48
N TRP A 133 -6.12 -10.08 -12.75
CA TRP A 133 -5.89 -11.52 -12.80
C TRP A 133 -6.82 -12.33 -11.90
N PHE A 134 -7.32 -11.72 -10.81
CA PHE A 134 -8.16 -12.39 -9.81
C PHE A 134 -9.45 -11.64 -9.57
N HIS A 135 -10.55 -12.37 -9.55
CA HIS A 135 -11.86 -11.87 -9.17
C HIS A 135 -12.32 -12.49 -7.85
N GLU A 136 -12.44 -13.82 -7.77
CA GLU A 136 -12.88 -14.55 -6.57
C GLU A 136 -11.77 -14.65 -5.52
N ARG A 137 -10.51 -14.88 -5.95
CA ARG A 137 -9.35 -15.09 -5.09
C ARG A 137 -8.49 -13.84 -4.90
N ARG A 138 -9.04 -12.66 -5.20
CA ARG A 138 -8.31 -11.38 -5.18
C ARG A 138 -7.74 -11.04 -3.81
N GLY A 139 -8.48 -11.32 -2.73
CA GLY A 139 -8.03 -11.08 -1.36
C GLY A 139 -6.78 -11.89 -1.00
N ARG A 140 -6.79 -13.19 -1.30
CA ARG A 140 -5.63 -14.07 -1.08
C ARG A 140 -4.44 -13.64 -1.92
N ALA A 141 -4.67 -13.35 -3.19
CA ALA A 141 -3.63 -12.92 -4.12
C ALA A 141 -2.96 -11.62 -3.63
N MET A 142 -3.73 -10.63 -3.20
CA MET A 142 -3.22 -9.42 -2.59
C MET A 142 -2.50 -9.70 -1.26
N GLY A 143 -3.08 -10.53 -0.40
CA GLY A 143 -2.45 -10.91 0.87
C GLY A 143 -1.04 -11.48 0.68
N TYR A 144 -0.87 -12.43 -0.22
CA TYR A 144 0.45 -13.01 -0.53
C TYR A 144 1.41 -12.00 -1.16
N ALA A 145 0.94 -11.18 -2.10
CA ALA A 145 1.80 -10.15 -2.70
C ALA A 145 2.31 -9.15 -1.66
N TYR A 146 1.45 -8.73 -0.74
CA TYR A 146 1.80 -7.76 0.31
C TYR A 146 2.66 -8.33 1.45
N LEU A 147 2.83 -9.66 1.53
CA LEU A 147 3.90 -10.24 2.35
C LEU A 147 5.27 -9.72 1.89
N GLY A 148 5.46 -9.52 0.57
CA GLY A 148 6.67 -8.94 0.02
C GLY A 148 7.01 -7.59 0.67
N LEU A 149 6.04 -6.68 0.79
CA LEU A 149 6.25 -5.39 1.44
C LEU A 149 6.74 -5.52 2.89
N GLY A 150 6.11 -6.40 3.67
CA GLY A 150 6.48 -6.57 5.08
C GLY A 150 7.83 -7.24 5.26
N LEU A 151 8.11 -8.30 4.50
CA LEU A 151 9.39 -9.00 4.53
C LEU A 151 10.52 -8.12 3.98
N GLY A 152 10.26 -7.34 2.91
CA GLY A 152 11.20 -6.37 2.38
C GLY A 152 11.56 -5.30 3.40
N GLY A 153 10.55 -4.77 4.10
CA GLY A 153 10.75 -3.81 5.18
C GLY A 153 11.57 -4.37 6.36
N ALA A 154 11.40 -5.64 6.68
CA ALA A 154 12.18 -6.29 7.73
C ALA A 154 13.62 -6.63 7.30
N ALA A 155 13.80 -7.05 6.05
CA ALA A 155 15.10 -7.51 5.54
C ALA A 155 16.00 -6.36 5.04
N ALA A 156 15.42 -5.31 4.44
CA ALA A 156 16.21 -4.25 3.80
C ALA A 156 17.11 -3.48 4.78
N PRO A 157 16.66 -3.00 5.95
CA PRO A 157 17.52 -2.21 6.84
C PRO A 157 18.77 -2.96 7.31
N PRO A 158 18.70 -4.20 7.84
CA PRO A 158 19.90 -4.93 8.27
C PRO A 158 20.82 -5.28 7.10
N THR A 159 20.27 -5.65 5.93
CA THR A 159 21.04 -5.96 4.73
C THR A 159 21.80 -4.75 4.22
N ILE A 160 21.15 -3.60 4.13
CA ILE A 160 21.78 -2.35 3.68
C ILE A 160 22.83 -1.90 4.68
N ASN A 161 22.57 -1.98 5.98
CA ASN A 161 23.57 -1.64 7.00
C ASN A 161 24.80 -2.55 6.91
N TRP A 162 24.62 -3.84 6.67
CA TRP A 162 25.72 -4.76 6.41
C TRP A 162 26.51 -4.38 5.16
N LEU A 163 25.84 -4.06 4.05
CA LEU A 163 26.49 -3.61 2.82
C LEU A 163 27.30 -2.31 3.05
N ILE A 164 26.72 -1.32 3.72
CA ILE A 164 27.41 -0.06 4.03
C ILE A 164 28.71 -0.31 4.81
N ARG A 165 28.68 -1.21 5.77
CA ARG A 165 29.87 -1.57 6.56
C ARG A 165 30.90 -2.37 5.76
N SER A 166 30.47 -3.19 4.80
CA SER A 166 31.34 -4.06 4.03
C SER A 166 32.05 -3.35 2.87
N VAL A 167 31.31 -2.54 2.10
CA VAL A 167 31.80 -1.95 0.84
C VAL A 167 31.69 -0.42 0.79
N GLY A 168 31.19 0.20 1.87
CA GLY A 168 30.93 1.64 1.91
C GLY A 168 29.56 2.00 1.31
N TRP A 169 29.06 3.18 1.68
CA TRP A 169 27.71 3.60 1.30
C TRP A 169 27.51 3.82 -0.21
N ARG A 170 28.56 4.26 -0.94
CA ARG A 170 28.50 4.49 -2.39
C ARG A 170 28.27 3.19 -3.15
N HIS A 171 29.11 2.20 -2.93
CA HIS A 171 28.97 0.89 -3.56
C HIS A 171 27.74 0.13 -3.05
N ALA A 172 27.32 0.35 -1.79
CA ALA A 172 26.07 -0.22 -1.28
C ALA A 172 24.85 0.28 -2.07
N LEU A 173 24.77 1.58 -2.42
CA LEU A 173 23.72 2.14 -3.28
C LEU A 173 23.77 1.54 -4.69
N GLU A 174 24.95 1.43 -5.28
CA GLU A 174 25.15 0.83 -6.61
C GLU A 174 24.67 -0.64 -6.62
N ILE A 175 25.07 -1.42 -5.62
CA ILE A 175 24.67 -2.82 -5.49
C ILE A 175 23.15 -2.94 -5.32
N VAL A 176 22.56 -2.14 -4.44
CA VAL A 176 21.10 -2.17 -4.21
C VAL A 176 20.33 -1.80 -5.48
N GLY A 177 20.75 -0.73 -6.18
CA GLY A 177 20.16 -0.33 -7.45
C GLY A 177 20.31 -1.40 -8.53
N ALA A 178 21.51 -2.01 -8.64
CA ALA A 178 21.78 -3.09 -9.58
C ALA A 178 20.95 -4.35 -9.28
N VAL A 179 20.82 -4.75 -8.02
CA VAL A 179 19.98 -5.88 -7.60
C VAL A 179 18.51 -5.65 -7.99
N ILE A 180 17.98 -4.44 -7.76
CA ILE A 180 16.61 -4.09 -8.16
C ILE A 180 16.45 -4.27 -9.67
N LEU A 181 17.37 -3.75 -10.48
CA LEU A 181 17.31 -3.88 -11.94
C LEU A 181 17.47 -5.32 -12.41
N ILE A 182 18.50 -6.02 -11.93
CA ILE A 182 18.83 -7.38 -12.37
C ILE A 182 17.73 -8.39 -11.98
N VAL A 183 17.06 -8.19 -10.86
CA VAL A 183 15.99 -9.09 -10.41
C VAL A 183 14.63 -8.67 -10.99
N LEU A 184 14.23 -7.42 -10.83
CA LEU A 184 12.88 -7.01 -11.17
C LEU A 184 12.67 -6.76 -12.67
N PHE A 185 13.70 -6.40 -13.42
CA PHE A 185 13.54 -6.18 -14.86
C PHE A 185 13.23 -7.49 -15.60
N PRO A 186 13.98 -8.60 -15.40
CA PRO A 186 13.60 -9.90 -15.95
C PRO A 186 12.23 -10.39 -15.46
N VAL A 187 11.91 -10.22 -14.18
CA VAL A 187 10.59 -10.58 -13.64
C VAL A 187 9.48 -9.80 -14.37
N GLY A 188 9.66 -8.51 -14.58
CA GLY A 188 8.71 -7.70 -15.34
C GLY A 188 8.60 -8.10 -16.81
N VAL A 189 9.73 -8.43 -17.46
CA VAL A 189 9.76 -8.82 -18.88
C VAL A 189 9.21 -10.22 -19.11
N PHE A 190 9.60 -11.20 -18.32
CA PHE A 190 9.29 -12.60 -18.60
C PHE A 190 8.05 -13.09 -17.84
N LEU A 191 7.86 -12.64 -16.61
CA LEU A 191 6.81 -13.17 -15.72
C LEU A 191 5.56 -12.28 -15.69
N THR A 192 5.70 -10.96 -15.76
CA THR A 192 4.55 -10.06 -15.64
C THR A 192 3.79 -9.96 -16.96
N ARG A 193 2.46 -10.14 -16.91
CA ARG A 193 1.51 -9.88 -17.99
C ARG A 193 0.41 -8.96 -17.47
N SER A 194 0.01 -7.96 -18.24
CA SER A 194 -0.93 -6.94 -17.78
C SER A 194 -2.31 -7.50 -17.48
N THR A 195 -2.78 -8.40 -18.34
CA THR A 195 -4.11 -9.01 -18.21
C THR A 195 -4.06 -10.51 -18.52
N PRO A 196 -5.01 -11.32 -18.03
CA PRO A 196 -5.15 -12.72 -18.43
C PRO A 196 -5.41 -12.87 -19.93
N ALA A 197 -6.12 -11.93 -20.54
CA ALA A 197 -6.44 -11.92 -21.97
C ALA A 197 -5.18 -11.91 -22.85
N ASP A 198 -4.07 -11.30 -22.39
CA ASP A 198 -2.78 -11.31 -23.09
C ASP A 198 -2.23 -12.74 -23.31
N MET A 199 -2.78 -13.72 -22.61
CA MET A 199 -2.42 -15.14 -22.68
C MET A 199 -3.60 -16.03 -23.10
N GLY A 200 -4.72 -15.46 -23.53
CA GLY A 200 -5.94 -16.21 -23.82
C GLY A 200 -6.59 -16.86 -22.60
N LEU A 201 -6.34 -16.34 -21.41
CA LEU A 201 -6.87 -16.84 -20.13
C LEU A 201 -7.98 -15.92 -19.62
N ASN A 202 -8.83 -16.46 -18.75
CA ASN A 202 -9.80 -15.70 -17.99
C ASN A 202 -9.30 -15.47 -16.55
N PRO A 203 -9.82 -14.46 -15.84
CA PRO A 203 -9.54 -14.27 -14.41
C PRO A 203 -9.84 -15.54 -13.61
N ASP A 204 -9.04 -15.79 -12.55
CA ASP A 204 -9.10 -16.99 -11.71
C ASP A 204 -8.91 -18.32 -12.47
N GLY A 205 -8.60 -18.31 -13.79
CA GLY A 205 -8.54 -19.49 -14.64
C GLY A 205 -9.92 -20.07 -14.99
N ALA A 206 -10.98 -19.25 -14.93
CA ALA A 206 -12.33 -19.66 -15.23
C ALA A 206 -12.47 -20.12 -16.70
N LEU A 207 -13.27 -21.18 -16.95
CA LEU A 207 -13.51 -21.72 -18.29
C LEU A 207 -14.39 -20.81 -19.16
N ALA A 208 -15.28 -20.04 -18.52
CA ALA A 208 -16.12 -19.06 -19.21
C ALA A 208 -15.59 -17.62 -19.00
N PRO A 209 -15.70 -16.75 -20.00
CA PRO A 209 -15.40 -15.34 -19.81
C PRO A 209 -16.22 -14.79 -18.64
N ALA A 210 -15.58 -14.11 -17.71
CA ALA A 210 -16.35 -13.32 -16.73
C ALA A 210 -17.22 -12.33 -17.50
N ALA A 211 -18.46 -12.10 -17.01
CA ALA A 211 -19.34 -11.13 -17.64
C ALA A 211 -18.55 -9.82 -17.83
N LEU A 212 -18.47 -9.35 -19.07
CA LEU A 212 -17.72 -8.15 -19.45
C LEU A 212 -18.25 -7.00 -18.59
N GLU A 213 -17.47 -6.53 -17.63
CA GLU A 213 -17.80 -5.27 -16.98
C GLU A 213 -17.90 -4.19 -18.08
N PRO A 214 -19.01 -3.44 -18.16
CA PRO A 214 -19.18 -2.40 -19.16
C PRO A 214 -17.96 -1.48 -19.19
N ALA A 215 -17.51 -1.11 -20.37
CA ALA A 215 -16.43 -0.14 -20.49
C ALA A 215 -16.85 1.12 -19.73
N ALA A 216 -15.98 1.62 -18.83
CA ALA A 216 -16.22 2.91 -18.22
C ALA A 216 -16.30 3.94 -19.36
N ALA A 217 -17.51 4.28 -19.76
CA ALA A 217 -17.76 5.27 -20.79
C ALA A 217 -17.36 6.64 -20.24
N GLY A 218 -16.24 7.20 -20.71
CA GLY A 218 -15.84 8.55 -20.35
C GLY A 218 -14.35 8.72 -20.09
N GLY A 219 -13.86 9.93 -20.31
CA GLY A 219 -12.49 10.34 -20.01
C GLY A 219 -12.20 10.30 -18.50
N VAL A 220 -10.92 10.42 -18.13
CA VAL A 220 -10.43 10.39 -16.73
C VAL A 220 -11.25 11.30 -15.82
N PHE A 221 -11.51 12.53 -16.24
CA PHE A 221 -12.27 13.52 -15.46
C PHE A 221 -13.74 13.14 -15.27
N SER A 222 -14.35 12.45 -16.23
CA SER A 222 -15.72 11.94 -16.11
C SER A 222 -15.82 10.85 -15.03
N VAL A 223 -14.88 9.90 -15.02
CA VAL A 223 -14.82 8.82 -14.01
C VAL A 223 -14.61 9.42 -12.61
N ILE A 224 -13.68 10.34 -12.47
CA ILE A 224 -13.40 11.04 -11.21
C ILE A 224 -14.61 11.85 -10.78
N GLY A 225 -15.20 12.63 -11.66
CA GLY A 225 -16.37 13.46 -11.36
C GLY A 225 -17.58 12.62 -10.92
N THR A 226 -17.78 11.46 -11.56
CA THR A 226 -18.85 10.52 -11.17
C THR A 226 -18.58 9.91 -9.79
N ALA A 227 -17.35 9.46 -9.54
CA ALA A 227 -16.98 8.91 -8.25
C ALA A 227 -17.07 9.92 -7.11
N MET A 228 -16.63 11.18 -7.34
CA MET A 228 -16.72 12.24 -6.33
C MET A 228 -18.18 12.64 -5.99
N ARG A 229 -19.15 12.33 -6.84
CA ARG A 229 -20.58 12.50 -6.55
C ARG A 229 -21.14 11.32 -5.76
N ASP A 230 -20.44 10.18 -5.70
CA ASP A 230 -20.88 9.00 -4.96
C ASP A 230 -20.44 9.10 -3.49
N ARG A 231 -21.40 8.94 -2.60
CA ARG A 231 -21.18 8.90 -1.15
C ARG A 231 -20.14 7.83 -0.75
N ASN A 232 -20.13 6.68 -1.43
CA ASN A 232 -19.22 5.59 -1.10
C ASN A 232 -17.75 6.00 -1.28
N PHE A 233 -17.44 6.83 -2.28
CA PHE A 233 -16.09 7.37 -2.47
C PHE A 233 -15.60 8.12 -1.24
N TRP A 234 -16.41 9.06 -0.74
CA TRP A 234 -16.05 9.86 0.44
C TRP A 234 -15.99 9.04 1.72
N LEU A 235 -16.84 8.02 1.84
CA LEU A 235 -16.81 7.10 2.99
C LEU A 235 -15.52 6.25 3.00
N ILE A 236 -15.07 5.76 1.84
CA ILE A 236 -13.80 5.03 1.71
C ILE A 236 -12.64 5.98 2.03
N LEU A 237 -12.61 7.17 1.42
CA LEU A 237 -11.53 8.13 1.60
C LEU A 237 -11.42 8.59 3.06
N ALA A 238 -12.51 9.11 3.63
CA ALA A 238 -12.51 9.62 5.00
C ALA A 238 -12.29 8.50 6.03
N GLY A 239 -12.95 7.34 5.84
CA GLY A 239 -12.78 6.19 6.71
C GLY A 239 -11.33 5.70 6.73
N SER A 240 -10.71 5.58 5.55
CA SER A 240 -9.30 5.19 5.46
C SER A 240 -8.37 6.26 6.04
N ALA A 241 -8.62 7.55 5.78
CA ALA A 241 -7.80 8.63 6.32
C ALA A 241 -7.78 8.64 7.86
N LEU A 242 -8.94 8.45 8.49
CA LEU A 242 -9.06 8.38 9.95
C LEU A 242 -8.32 7.18 10.54
N VAL A 243 -8.50 5.98 9.95
CA VAL A 243 -7.88 4.76 10.47
C VAL A 243 -6.37 4.75 10.23
N ILE A 244 -5.92 5.13 9.01
CA ILE A 244 -4.50 5.20 8.68
C ILE A 244 -3.81 6.27 9.55
N GLY A 245 -4.49 7.39 9.80
CA GLY A 245 -4.01 8.41 10.71
C GLY A 245 -3.80 7.89 12.13
N ALA A 246 -4.80 7.21 12.67
CA ALA A 246 -4.71 6.60 13.99
C ALA A 246 -3.62 5.52 14.07
N MET A 247 -3.55 4.66 13.04
CA MET A 247 -2.54 3.60 12.92
C MET A 247 -1.12 4.17 12.92
N ASN A 248 -0.87 5.18 12.08
CA ASN A 248 0.46 5.78 11.99
C ASN A 248 0.82 6.57 13.25
N ALA A 249 -0.13 7.25 13.89
CA ALA A 249 0.08 7.90 15.18
C ALA A 249 0.59 6.90 16.23
N VAL A 250 -0.07 5.74 16.32
CA VAL A 250 0.36 4.69 17.25
C VAL A 250 1.75 4.17 16.88
N ILE A 251 2.00 3.78 15.63
CA ILE A 251 3.28 3.20 15.22
C ILE A 251 4.45 4.16 15.49
N GLN A 252 4.31 5.42 15.13
CA GLN A 252 5.38 6.41 15.26
C GLN A 252 5.68 6.77 16.72
N HIS A 253 4.68 6.74 17.58
CA HIS A 253 4.84 7.07 18.99
C HIS A 253 4.95 5.86 19.91
N PHE A 254 4.84 4.62 19.40
CA PHE A 254 4.77 3.40 20.20
C PHE A 254 6.02 3.19 21.08
N ILE A 255 7.21 3.35 20.50
CA ILE A 255 8.48 3.20 21.25
C ILE A 255 8.59 4.29 22.32
N PHE A 256 8.33 5.55 21.97
CA PHE A 256 8.36 6.66 22.94
C PHE A 256 7.38 6.43 24.08
N PHE A 257 6.17 5.99 23.77
CA PHE A 257 5.14 5.66 24.76
C PHE A 257 5.58 4.53 25.69
N LEU A 258 6.13 3.43 25.17
CA LEU A 258 6.59 2.32 26.00
C LEU A 258 7.79 2.74 26.88
N VAL A 259 8.71 3.53 26.36
CA VAL A 259 9.83 4.06 27.15
C VAL A 259 9.33 4.97 28.28
N SER A 260 8.33 5.81 28.02
CA SER A 260 7.72 6.65 29.08
C SER A 260 6.97 5.83 30.13
N ASN A 261 6.58 4.58 29.80
CA ASN A 261 5.98 3.62 30.75
C ASN A 261 7.01 2.70 31.43
N GLY A 262 8.32 3.04 31.37
CA GLY A 262 9.38 2.35 32.10
C GLY A 262 10.04 1.18 31.38
N TYR A 263 9.71 0.93 30.11
CA TYR A 263 10.39 -0.09 29.30
C TYR A 263 11.75 0.42 28.81
N SER A 264 12.74 -0.48 28.71
CA SER A 264 13.97 -0.15 27.98
C SER A 264 13.69 0.01 26.49
N SER A 265 14.49 0.82 25.79
CA SER A 265 14.36 1.00 24.32
C SER A 265 14.48 -0.33 23.57
N VAL A 266 15.27 -1.29 24.09
CA VAL A 266 15.41 -2.63 23.52
C VAL A 266 14.10 -3.41 23.63
N SER A 267 13.46 -3.39 24.80
CA SER A 267 12.18 -4.06 25.03
C SER A 267 11.06 -3.42 24.19
N ALA A 268 11.00 -2.09 24.13
CA ALA A 268 10.05 -1.36 23.31
C ALA A 268 10.19 -1.70 21.82
N SER A 269 11.42 -1.80 21.32
CA SER A 269 11.70 -2.22 19.93
C SER A 269 11.27 -3.66 19.67
N ARG A 270 11.42 -4.59 20.64
CA ARG A 270 10.93 -5.96 20.53
C ARG A 270 9.40 -6.01 20.38
N PHE A 271 8.66 -5.24 21.15
CA PHE A 271 7.19 -5.15 21.01
C PHE A 271 6.79 -4.60 19.65
N LEU A 272 7.50 -3.60 19.12
CA LEU A 272 7.26 -3.13 17.75
C LEU A 272 7.55 -4.23 16.71
N SER A 273 8.60 -5.02 16.90
CA SER A 273 8.89 -6.17 16.02
C SER A 273 7.77 -7.20 16.05
N VAL A 274 7.23 -7.51 17.24
CA VAL A 274 6.06 -8.41 17.38
C VAL A 274 4.86 -7.86 16.63
N LEU A 275 4.58 -6.56 16.74
CA LEU A 275 3.50 -5.89 16.03
C LEU A 275 3.66 -6.04 14.51
N LEU A 276 4.85 -5.80 13.98
CA LEU A 276 5.13 -5.93 12.55
C LEU A 276 5.02 -7.39 12.08
N LEU A 277 5.51 -8.36 12.85
CA LEU A 277 5.37 -9.78 12.55
C LEU A 277 3.91 -10.23 12.56
N ALA A 278 3.12 -9.77 13.54
CA ALA A 278 1.68 -10.04 13.58
C ALA A 278 0.96 -9.49 12.34
N SER A 279 1.41 -8.35 11.80
CA SER A 279 0.85 -7.79 10.58
C SER A 279 1.04 -8.65 9.33
N LEU A 280 2.11 -9.45 9.29
CA LEU A 280 2.31 -10.41 8.19
C LEU A 280 1.25 -11.51 8.24
N GLY A 281 0.97 -12.06 9.43
CA GLY A 281 -0.14 -13.01 9.63
C GLY A 281 -1.48 -12.40 9.26
N GLY A 282 -1.72 -11.16 9.66
CA GLY A 282 -2.91 -10.39 9.31
C GLY A 282 -3.14 -10.32 7.80
N ARG A 283 -2.12 -10.00 7.01
CA ARG A 283 -2.22 -9.91 5.54
C ARG A 283 -2.73 -11.20 4.90
N VAL A 284 -2.22 -12.34 5.33
CA VAL A 284 -2.64 -13.64 4.77
C VAL A 284 -4.06 -13.97 5.21
N ILE A 285 -4.32 -13.94 6.52
CA ILE A 285 -5.61 -14.38 7.10
C ILE A 285 -6.75 -13.48 6.62
N VAL A 286 -6.54 -12.16 6.62
CA VAL A 286 -7.54 -11.21 6.15
C VAL A 286 -7.82 -11.39 4.66
N GLY A 287 -6.82 -11.76 3.86
CA GLY A 287 -6.99 -12.09 2.45
C GLY A 287 -8.00 -13.23 2.25
N TYR A 288 -7.88 -14.31 3.03
CA TYR A 288 -8.84 -15.43 3.01
C TYR A 288 -10.23 -15.03 3.49
N ILE A 289 -10.32 -14.19 4.53
CA ILE A 289 -11.59 -13.68 5.04
C ILE A 289 -12.27 -12.77 4.00
N ALA A 290 -11.52 -11.90 3.35
CA ALA A 290 -12.03 -10.98 2.34
C ALA A 290 -12.57 -11.70 1.09
N ASP A 291 -12.05 -12.89 0.75
CA ASP A 291 -12.57 -13.69 -0.36
C ASP A 291 -13.92 -14.37 -0.01
N ARG A 292 -14.16 -14.68 1.28
CA ARG A 292 -15.37 -15.39 1.73
C ARG A 292 -16.51 -14.47 2.15
N PHE A 293 -16.16 -13.29 2.65
CA PHE A 293 -17.14 -12.33 3.20
C PHE A 293 -17.17 -11.06 2.36
N ARG A 294 -18.19 -10.23 2.58
CA ARG A 294 -18.30 -8.91 1.94
C ARG A 294 -17.10 -8.04 2.35
N LYS A 295 -16.37 -7.57 1.37
CA LYS A 295 -15.10 -6.85 1.55
C LYS A 295 -15.24 -5.63 2.46
N LYS A 296 -16.36 -4.86 2.32
CA LYS A 296 -16.66 -3.74 3.21
C LYS A 296 -16.84 -4.15 4.68
N ASN A 297 -17.50 -5.27 4.94
CA ASN A 297 -17.74 -5.74 6.31
C ASN A 297 -16.43 -6.23 6.93
N THR A 298 -15.60 -6.92 6.14
CA THR A 298 -14.26 -7.31 6.56
C THR A 298 -13.42 -6.09 6.89
N MET A 299 -13.41 -5.07 6.04
CA MET A 299 -12.69 -3.83 6.28
C MET A 299 -13.18 -3.11 7.54
N ALA A 300 -14.49 -2.95 7.70
CA ALA A 300 -15.07 -2.33 8.89
C ALA A 300 -14.73 -3.09 10.18
N LEU A 301 -14.75 -4.44 10.14
CA LEU A 301 -14.39 -5.29 11.27
C LEU A 301 -12.94 -5.08 11.69
N PHE A 302 -11.99 -5.11 10.73
CA PHE A 302 -10.57 -4.95 11.03
C PHE A 302 -10.22 -3.52 11.44
N TYR A 303 -10.90 -2.52 10.89
CA TYR A 303 -10.79 -1.13 11.34
C TYR A 303 -11.33 -0.93 12.76
N ALA A 304 -12.44 -1.57 13.09
CA ALA A 304 -12.98 -1.59 14.45
C ALA A 304 -12.03 -2.31 15.43
N LEU A 305 -11.47 -3.48 15.02
CA LEU A 305 -10.50 -4.23 15.82
C LEU A 305 -9.25 -3.39 16.11
N LEU A 306 -8.74 -2.66 15.10
CA LEU A 306 -7.61 -1.74 15.27
C LEU A 306 -7.96 -0.65 16.29
N GLY A 307 -9.11 -0.01 16.16
CA GLY A 307 -9.58 1.01 17.11
C GLY A 307 -9.76 0.47 18.52
N LEU A 308 -10.39 -0.71 18.68
CA LEU A 308 -10.64 -1.35 19.97
C LEU A 308 -9.36 -1.92 20.62
N ALA A 309 -8.29 -2.11 19.88
CA ALA A 309 -6.99 -2.49 20.44
C ALA A 309 -6.32 -1.31 21.16
N ILE A 310 -6.53 -0.07 20.71
CA ILE A 310 -5.86 1.12 21.27
C ILE A 310 -6.08 1.27 22.80
N PRO A 311 -7.27 1.05 23.38
CA PRO A 311 -7.47 1.10 24.82
C PRO A 311 -6.57 0.18 25.64
N ILE A 312 -6.03 -0.91 25.07
CA ILE A 312 -5.08 -1.79 25.78
C ILE A 312 -3.82 -1.02 26.18
N LEU A 313 -3.48 0.05 25.45
CA LEU A 313 -2.33 0.91 25.79
C LEU A 313 -2.46 1.58 27.15
N PHE A 314 -3.67 1.84 27.68
CA PHE A 314 -3.84 2.44 29.00
C PHE A 314 -3.31 1.56 30.15
N VAL A 315 -3.18 0.26 29.90
CA VAL A 315 -2.62 -0.71 30.87
C VAL A 315 -1.29 -1.33 30.37
N ALA A 316 -0.63 -0.68 29.38
CA ALA A 316 0.59 -1.20 28.76
C ALA A 316 1.83 -1.14 29.68
N HIS A 317 1.74 -0.61 30.91
CA HIS A 317 2.74 -0.82 31.95
C HIS A 317 2.90 -2.31 32.31
N LEU A 318 1.86 -3.13 32.04
CA LEU A 318 1.92 -4.58 32.16
C LEU A 318 2.49 -5.19 30.85
N PRO A 319 3.57 -6.00 30.90
CA PRO A 319 4.17 -6.60 29.71
C PRO A 319 3.19 -7.45 28.89
N VAL A 320 2.27 -8.14 29.55
CA VAL A 320 1.22 -8.93 28.88
C VAL A 320 0.30 -8.05 28.05
N ALA A 321 -0.07 -6.89 28.56
CA ALA A 321 -0.92 -5.93 27.84
C ALA A 321 -0.20 -5.33 26.63
N ALA A 322 1.07 -4.94 26.78
CA ALA A 322 1.90 -4.43 25.68
C ALA A 322 2.08 -5.49 24.58
N PHE A 323 2.29 -6.76 24.96
CA PHE A 323 2.38 -7.87 24.02
C PHE A 323 1.05 -8.13 23.32
N SER A 324 -0.06 -8.22 24.08
CA SER A 324 -1.41 -8.43 23.52
C SER A 324 -1.80 -7.32 22.55
N PHE A 325 -1.51 -6.08 22.91
CA PHE A 325 -1.68 -4.93 22.02
C PHE A 325 -0.88 -5.13 20.71
N ALA A 326 0.41 -5.43 20.81
CA ALA A 326 1.27 -5.60 19.66
C ALA A 326 0.75 -6.68 18.70
N VAL A 327 0.25 -7.80 19.23
CA VAL A 327 -0.32 -8.89 18.43
C VAL A 327 -1.64 -8.48 17.79
N ILE A 328 -2.60 -7.97 18.58
CA ILE A 328 -3.96 -7.67 18.08
C ILE A 328 -3.94 -6.50 17.11
N PHE A 329 -3.27 -5.39 17.49
CA PHE A 329 -3.16 -4.21 16.66
C PHE A 329 -2.36 -4.48 15.38
N GLY A 330 -1.22 -5.19 15.50
CA GLY A 330 -0.42 -5.59 14.36
C GLY A 330 -1.20 -6.48 13.40
N PHE A 331 -1.92 -7.47 13.89
CA PHE A 331 -2.76 -8.34 13.07
C PHE A 331 -3.84 -7.53 12.33
N ALA A 332 -4.54 -6.63 13.02
CA ALA A 332 -5.55 -5.77 12.41
C ALA A 332 -4.95 -4.83 11.35
N MET A 333 -3.77 -4.26 11.61
CA MET A 333 -3.04 -3.41 10.69
C MET A 333 -2.68 -4.10 9.37
N GLY A 334 -2.45 -5.42 9.40
CA GLY A 334 -2.15 -6.19 8.19
C GLY A 334 -3.24 -6.13 7.13
N ALA A 335 -4.48 -5.83 7.51
CA ALA A 335 -5.62 -5.74 6.61
C ALA A 335 -5.64 -4.50 5.71
N ASP A 336 -5.02 -3.41 6.14
CA ASP A 336 -5.29 -2.06 5.64
C ASP A 336 -4.98 -1.89 4.14
N TYR A 337 -3.73 -2.08 3.74
CA TYR A 337 -3.30 -1.82 2.36
C TYR A 337 -3.99 -2.68 1.29
N MET A 338 -4.56 -3.83 1.64
CA MET A 338 -5.23 -4.70 0.68
C MET A 338 -6.74 -4.55 0.66
N LEU A 339 -7.38 -4.14 1.76
CA LEU A 339 -8.83 -4.01 1.81
C LEU A 339 -9.33 -2.75 1.09
N ILE A 340 -8.57 -1.66 1.10
CA ILE A 340 -8.90 -0.42 0.37
C ILE A 340 -9.11 -0.70 -1.12
N PRO A 341 -8.17 -1.31 -1.86
CA PRO A 341 -8.39 -1.62 -3.27
C PRO A 341 -9.50 -2.65 -3.48
N LEU A 342 -9.68 -3.60 -2.57
CA LEU A 342 -10.74 -4.59 -2.68
C LEU A 342 -12.14 -3.96 -2.58
N VAL A 343 -12.36 -3.07 -1.60
CA VAL A 343 -13.61 -2.35 -1.42
C VAL A 343 -13.84 -1.35 -2.55
N THR A 344 -12.79 -0.65 -2.99
CA THR A 344 -12.87 0.28 -4.12
C THR A 344 -13.25 -0.44 -5.41
N ALA A 345 -12.65 -1.61 -5.69
CA ALA A 345 -12.99 -2.42 -6.85
C ALA A 345 -14.42 -2.98 -6.77
N GLU A 346 -14.91 -3.36 -5.57
CA GLU A 346 -16.28 -3.80 -5.36
C GLU A 346 -17.31 -2.67 -5.62
N CYS A 347 -16.96 -1.42 -5.28
CA CYS A 347 -17.86 -0.27 -5.43
C CYS A 347 -17.86 0.33 -6.84
N PHE A 348 -16.70 0.38 -7.51
CA PHE A 348 -16.50 1.18 -8.72
C PHE A 348 -15.98 0.38 -9.92
N GLY A 349 -15.77 -0.93 -9.76
CA GLY A 349 -15.21 -1.80 -10.79
C GLY A 349 -13.68 -1.67 -10.93
N VAL A 350 -13.09 -2.64 -11.67
CA VAL A 350 -11.63 -2.76 -11.82
C VAL A 350 -11.08 -1.78 -12.84
N LYS A 351 -11.85 -1.46 -13.88
CA LYS A 351 -11.41 -0.56 -14.97
C LYS A 351 -11.07 0.86 -14.50
N SER A 352 -11.73 1.34 -13.44
CA SER A 352 -11.49 2.67 -12.86
C SER A 352 -10.57 2.62 -11.63
N LEU A 353 -10.14 1.44 -11.22
CA LEU A 353 -9.50 1.20 -9.93
C LEU A 353 -8.22 2.02 -9.75
N GLY A 354 -7.34 2.05 -10.73
CA GLY A 354 -6.06 2.76 -10.62
C GLY A 354 -6.23 4.26 -10.38
N LYS A 355 -7.16 4.90 -11.11
CA LYS A 355 -7.46 6.34 -10.98
C LYS A 355 -8.06 6.68 -9.62
N LEU A 356 -9.01 5.87 -9.17
CA LEU A 356 -9.70 6.08 -7.90
C LEU A 356 -8.78 5.77 -6.71
N LEU A 357 -7.96 4.73 -6.80
CA LEU A 357 -6.95 4.44 -5.79
C LEU A 357 -5.95 5.58 -5.63
N ALA A 358 -5.51 6.20 -6.72
CA ALA A 358 -4.60 7.33 -6.64
C ALA A 358 -5.20 8.48 -5.81
N LEU A 359 -6.48 8.80 -6.01
CA LEU A 359 -7.18 9.82 -5.22
C LEU A 359 -7.39 9.40 -3.76
N ILE A 360 -7.79 8.16 -3.53
CA ILE A 360 -8.01 7.63 -2.17
C ILE A 360 -6.68 7.61 -1.41
N ILE A 361 -5.59 7.18 -2.05
CA ILE A 361 -4.24 7.17 -1.46
C ILE A 361 -3.78 8.59 -1.13
N ALA A 362 -3.94 9.53 -2.05
CA ALA A 362 -3.61 10.94 -1.79
C ALA A 362 -4.43 11.51 -0.63
N GLY A 363 -5.72 11.18 -0.56
CA GLY A 363 -6.60 11.63 0.52
C GLY A 363 -6.23 11.04 1.88
N TYR A 364 -6.00 9.73 1.97
CA TYR A 364 -5.62 9.14 3.25
C TYR A 364 -4.18 9.47 3.68
N SER A 365 -3.30 9.84 2.74
CA SER A 365 -1.96 10.30 3.09
C SER A 365 -2.00 11.55 3.97
N ILE A 366 -3.03 12.39 3.85
CA ILE A 366 -3.25 13.50 4.79
C ILE A 366 -3.41 12.96 6.21
N GLY A 367 -4.27 11.95 6.40
CA GLY A 367 -4.43 11.29 7.69
C GLY A 367 -3.13 10.67 8.20
N GLN A 368 -2.39 10.00 7.32
CA GLN A 368 -1.11 9.35 7.63
C GLN A 368 -0.08 10.31 8.26
N TRP A 369 -0.03 11.55 7.77
CA TRP A 369 0.89 12.56 8.31
C TRP A 369 0.29 13.35 9.48
N MET A 370 -1.00 13.66 9.42
CA MET A 370 -1.68 14.40 10.49
C MET A 370 -1.80 13.60 11.79
N GLY A 371 -2.00 12.29 11.71
CA GLY A 371 -2.17 11.44 12.89
C GLY A 371 -1.01 11.55 13.87
N PRO A 372 0.23 11.24 13.49
CA PRO A 372 1.41 11.39 14.35
C PRO A 372 1.60 12.82 14.85
N TRP A 373 1.39 13.82 13.98
CA TRP A 373 1.51 15.22 14.38
C TRP A 373 0.52 15.61 15.47
N VAL A 374 -0.74 15.20 15.34
CA VAL A 374 -1.79 15.44 16.36
C VAL A 374 -1.43 14.74 17.66
N ALA A 375 -0.97 13.49 17.62
CA ALA A 375 -0.57 12.75 18.81
C ALA A 375 0.61 13.42 19.53
N GLY A 376 1.61 13.90 18.78
CA GLY A 376 2.73 14.66 19.32
C GLY A 376 2.29 15.97 19.97
N ARG A 377 1.43 16.76 19.32
CA ARG A 377 0.89 18.01 19.84
C ARG A 377 0.06 17.81 21.12
N ILE A 378 -0.70 16.73 21.19
CA ILE A 378 -1.47 16.37 22.39
C ILE A 378 -0.49 16.05 23.53
N PHE A 379 0.55 15.26 23.25
CA PHE A 379 1.56 14.93 24.24
C PHE A 379 2.30 16.20 24.74
N ASP A 380 2.72 17.07 23.85
CA ASP A 380 3.41 18.33 24.20
C ASP A 380 2.55 19.21 25.11
N ARG A 381 1.22 19.17 24.95
CA ARG A 381 0.30 19.98 25.74
C ARG A 381 -0.07 19.37 27.09
N TYR A 382 -0.24 18.05 27.16
CA TYR A 382 -0.79 17.36 28.34
C TYR A 382 0.26 16.54 29.10
N GLY A 383 1.48 16.36 28.57
CA GLY A 383 2.53 15.55 29.19
C GLY A 383 2.21 14.03 29.19
N SER A 384 1.11 13.61 28.55
CA SER A 384 0.65 12.22 28.51
C SER A 384 0.11 11.85 27.12
N TYR A 385 0.26 10.58 26.76
CA TYR A 385 -0.35 10.02 25.55
C TYR A 385 -1.82 9.62 25.72
N ASP A 386 -2.37 9.56 26.94
CA ASP A 386 -3.74 9.09 27.19
C ASP A 386 -4.82 9.84 26.40
N PRO A 387 -4.80 11.20 26.33
CA PRO A 387 -5.76 11.91 25.51
C PRO A 387 -5.56 11.65 24.02
N ALA A 388 -4.30 11.44 23.57
CA ALA A 388 -4.01 11.09 22.18
C ALA A 388 -4.58 9.72 21.82
N TRP A 389 -4.40 8.72 22.68
CA TRP A 389 -4.96 7.38 22.44
C TRP A 389 -6.48 7.36 22.46
N LYS A 390 -7.14 8.13 23.32
CA LYS A 390 -8.60 8.29 23.29
C LYS A 390 -9.06 8.90 21.97
N PHE A 391 -8.39 9.94 21.50
CA PHE A 391 -8.70 10.57 20.22
C PHE A 391 -8.49 9.60 19.03
N MET A 392 -7.37 8.88 19.01
CA MET A 392 -7.06 7.93 17.93
C MET A 392 -8.00 6.72 17.93
N CYS A 393 -8.41 6.23 19.11
CA CYS A 393 -9.43 5.20 19.24
C CYS A 393 -10.77 5.68 18.61
N GLY A 394 -11.22 6.89 19.01
CA GLY A 394 -12.43 7.50 18.45
C GLY A 394 -12.35 7.67 16.94
N ALA A 395 -11.22 8.18 16.42
CA ALA A 395 -11.00 8.36 14.99
C ALA A 395 -11.05 7.02 14.23
N ALA A 396 -10.40 5.96 14.76
CA ALA A 396 -10.42 4.64 14.15
C ALA A 396 -11.84 4.02 14.13
N LEU A 397 -12.58 4.15 15.21
CA LEU A 397 -13.97 3.64 15.29
C LEU A 397 -14.93 4.43 14.37
N LEU A 398 -14.75 5.75 14.26
CA LEU A 398 -15.49 6.56 13.28
C LEU A 398 -15.14 6.15 11.85
N GLY A 399 -13.88 5.86 11.57
CA GLY A 399 -13.44 5.32 10.29
C GLY A 399 -14.08 3.97 9.98
N ALA A 400 -14.11 3.06 10.96
CA ALA A 400 -14.81 1.77 10.84
C ALA A 400 -16.31 1.93 10.56
N ALA A 401 -16.98 2.86 11.26
CA ALA A 401 -18.39 3.17 11.04
C ALA A 401 -18.64 3.76 9.64
N ALA A 402 -17.73 4.61 9.14
CA ALA A 402 -17.80 5.15 7.79
C ALA A 402 -17.75 4.03 6.74
N ILE A 403 -16.82 3.08 6.88
CA ILE A 403 -16.72 1.92 5.98
C ILE A 403 -17.96 1.03 6.07
N TYR A 404 -18.47 0.78 7.28
CA TYR A 404 -19.71 0.00 7.44
C TYR A 404 -20.91 0.65 6.77
N ALA A 405 -20.98 1.99 6.76
CA ALA A 405 -22.05 2.78 6.15
C ALA A 405 -22.04 2.78 4.60
N ILE A 406 -21.04 2.16 3.95
CA ILE A 406 -20.99 1.99 2.49
C ILE A 406 -22.21 1.17 2.04
N ARG A 407 -22.95 1.68 1.06
CA ARG A 407 -24.12 1.03 0.48
C ARG A 407 -23.71 0.14 -0.70
N LYS A 408 -24.58 -0.82 -1.06
CA LYS A 408 -24.40 -1.59 -2.31
C LYS A 408 -24.33 -0.61 -3.48
N PRO A 409 -23.41 -0.82 -4.47
CA PRO A 409 -23.42 -0.03 -5.69
C PRO A 409 -24.83 -0.07 -6.30
N ARG A 410 -25.36 1.08 -6.69
CA ARG A 410 -26.54 1.12 -7.53
C ARG A 410 -26.13 0.62 -8.91
N ALA A 411 -26.81 -0.38 -9.44
CA ALA A 411 -26.59 -0.90 -10.80
C ALA A 411 -26.68 0.19 -11.89
N THR A 412 -27.24 1.34 -11.56
CA THR A 412 -27.54 2.46 -12.47
C THR A 412 -26.32 3.28 -12.93
N ILE A 413 -25.14 3.15 -12.28
CA ILE A 413 -23.95 3.92 -12.69
C ILE A 413 -23.23 3.27 -13.89
N MET A 414 -23.59 2.02 -14.25
CA MET A 414 -22.97 1.26 -15.34
C MET A 414 -23.83 1.13 -16.61
N ALA A 415 -25.09 1.61 -16.59
CA ALA A 415 -25.92 1.63 -17.78
C ALA A 415 -25.59 2.86 -18.63
N SER A 416 -25.08 2.64 -19.85
CA SER A 416 -24.95 3.70 -20.84
C SER A 416 -26.32 4.28 -21.17
N PRO A 417 -26.42 5.59 -21.56
CA PRO A 417 -27.69 6.19 -21.98
C PRO A 417 -28.42 5.42 -23.10
N GLU A 418 -27.72 4.58 -23.84
CA GLU A 418 -28.27 3.77 -24.93
C GLU A 418 -29.13 2.59 -24.46
N ALA A 419 -28.93 2.07 -23.25
CA ALA A 419 -29.75 0.98 -22.71
C ALA A 419 -31.17 1.46 -22.34
N LEU A 420 -31.35 2.74 -22.06
CA LEU A 420 -32.67 3.33 -21.77
C LEU A 420 -33.52 3.54 -23.05
N VAL A 421 -32.90 3.59 -24.23
CA VAL A 421 -33.62 3.79 -25.50
C VAL A 421 -34.23 2.48 -26.00
N ILE A 422 -33.65 1.33 -25.66
CA ILE A 422 -34.14 0.03 -26.11
C ILE A 422 -35.40 -0.42 -25.32
N GLU A 423 -35.49 -0.12 -24.03
CA GLU A 423 -36.67 -0.45 -23.24
C GLU A 423 -37.91 0.40 -23.57
N THR A 424 -37.71 1.61 -24.06
CA THR A 424 -38.82 2.47 -24.50
C THR A 424 -39.32 2.16 -25.92
N SER A 425 -38.50 1.44 -26.73
CA SER A 425 -38.88 1.03 -28.10
C SER A 425 -39.63 -0.31 -28.16
N SER A 426 -39.55 -1.13 -27.11
CA SER A 426 -40.27 -2.41 -27.07
C SER A 426 -41.66 -2.34 -26.36
N ALA A 427 -42.05 -1.15 -25.92
CA ALA A 427 -43.34 -0.89 -25.25
C ALA A 427 -44.32 -0.06 -26.11
N LYS A 428 -44.14 -0.07 -27.45
CA LYS A 428 -45.13 0.46 -28.39
C LYS A 428 -45.61 -0.61 -29.36
#